data_f16b451c837ec138d6f0b7ab0bee4ef7
#
_entry.id   f16b451c837ec138d6f0b7ab0bee4ef7
#
_cell.length_a   1.000
_cell.length_b   1.000
_cell.length_c   1.000
_cell.angle_alpha   90.00
_cell.angle_beta   90.00
_cell.angle_gamma   90.00
#
_symmetry.space_group_name_H-M   'P 1'
#
loop_
_entity.id
_entity.type
_entity.pdbx_description
1 polymer ?
#
loop_
_entity_poly.entity_id
_entity_poly.type
_entity_poly.pdbx_seq_one_letter_code
_entity_poly.pdbx_strand_id
1 'polypeptide(L)'
;MIREEFTAFDGKKIAIAIWDEVESPKAVVQIVHGMAEHIARYDEFARYLNSRGYIVEGDDHRAHGLTDKDALGLAGNGDLFENTVRDERDLTAMLKARYSLPVILFGHSYGSVYRSAPAQSRRALRQRVHDRRAR
;
A
#
# COMPACT_ATOMS: atom_id res chain seq x y z
N MET A 1 5.83 10.08 13.95
CA MET A 1 5.86 9.35 12.66
C MET A 1 7.30 8.90 12.38
N ILE A 2 7.45 7.63 12.08
CA ILE A 2 8.72 7.01 11.71
C ILE A 2 8.70 6.78 10.20
N ARG A 3 9.84 6.94 9.54
CA ARG A 3 10.01 6.61 8.12
C ARG A 3 10.90 5.38 7.99
N GLU A 4 10.45 4.40 7.20
CA GLU A 4 11.19 3.21 6.83
C GLU A 4 11.08 2.97 5.33
N GLU A 5 11.76 1.97 4.83
CA GLU A 5 11.63 1.46 3.47
C GLU A 5 11.15 0.02 3.47
N PHE A 6 10.26 -0.26 2.57
CA PHE A 6 9.80 -1.61 2.22
C PHE A 6 10.39 -1.99 0.86
N THR A 7 10.95 -3.18 0.73
CA THR A 7 11.46 -3.66 -0.55
C THR A 7 10.39 -4.46 -1.27
N ALA A 8 9.92 -3.92 -2.40
CA ALA A 8 8.92 -4.55 -3.23
C ALA A 8 9.48 -5.78 -3.97
N PHE A 9 8.58 -6.57 -4.58
CA PHE A 9 8.89 -7.81 -5.28
C PHE A 9 9.90 -7.68 -6.43
N ASP A 10 10.00 -6.50 -7.02
CA ASP A 10 10.93 -6.18 -8.12
C ASP A 10 12.20 -5.46 -7.63
N GLY A 11 12.40 -5.39 -6.32
CA GLY A 11 13.54 -4.73 -5.70
C GLY A 11 13.38 -3.23 -5.48
N LYS A 12 12.26 -2.64 -5.92
CA LYS A 12 12.00 -1.20 -5.70
C LYS A 12 11.85 -0.90 -4.22
N LYS A 13 12.46 0.19 -3.79
CA LYS A 13 12.29 0.73 -2.43
C LYS A 13 11.05 1.58 -2.36
N ILE A 14 10.12 1.19 -1.50
CA ILE A 14 8.87 1.88 -1.24
C ILE A 14 9.00 2.57 0.12
N ALA A 15 8.82 3.87 0.15
CA ALA A 15 8.84 4.64 1.39
C ALA A 15 7.56 4.40 2.17
N ILE A 16 7.68 4.05 3.43
CA ILE A 16 6.54 3.87 4.34
C ILE A 16 6.60 4.85 5.50
N ALA A 17 5.44 5.19 6.03
CA ALA A 17 5.27 5.99 7.23
C ALA A 17 4.56 5.15 8.30
N ILE A 18 5.04 5.25 9.53
CA ILE A 18 4.59 4.47 10.67
C ILE A 18 4.22 5.39 11.81
N TRP A 19 3.05 5.18 12.39
CA TRP A 19 2.56 5.80 13.62
C TRP A 19 2.20 4.69 14.59
N ASP A 20 3.13 4.32 15.45
CA ASP A 20 3.01 3.16 16.34
C ASP A 20 3.05 3.51 17.85
N GLU A 21 2.92 4.77 18.18
CA GLU A 21 2.86 5.23 19.59
C GLU A 21 1.51 4.87 20.23
N VAL A 22 1.26 3.59 20.39
CA VAL A 22 0.04 3.02 20.96
C VAL A 22 0.40 1.95 21.98
N GLU A 23 -0.08 2.12 23.22
CA GLU A 23 0.31 1.27 24.36
C GLU A 23 -0.27 -0.15 24.27
N SER A 24 -1.54 -0.29 23.92
CA SER A 24 -2.23 -1.59 23.76
C SER A 24 -3.03 -1.60 22.47
N PRO A 25 -2.37 -1.80 21.34
CA PRO A 25 -3.02 -1.66 20.04
C PRO A 25 -4.08 -2.74 19.80
N LYS A 26 -5.22 -2.33 19.24
CA LYS A 26 -6.33 -3.20 18.88
C LYS A 26 -6.18 -3.81 17.50
N ALA A 27 -5.65 -3.04 16.58
CA ALA A 27 -5.44 -3.39 15.19
C ALA A 27 -4.45 -2.43 14.53
N VAL A 28 -4.03 -2.76 13.33
CA VAL A 28 -3.26 -1.88 12.45
C VAL A 28 -4.19 -1.34 11.37
N VAL A 29 -4.19 -0.03 11.17
CA VAL A 29 -4.86 0.60 10.01
C VAL A 29 -3.81 0.86 8.94
N GLN A 30 -3.94 0.21 7.81
CA GLN A 30 -3.13 0.46 6.61
C GLN A 30 -3.84 1.49 5.74
N ILE A 31 -3.23 2.66 5.58
CA ILE A 31 -3.76 3.73 4.76
C ILE A 31 -3.24 3.58 3.33
N VAL A 32 -4.16 3.55 2.39
CA VAL A 32 -3.91 3.48 0.94
C VAL A 32 -4.36 4.82 0.35
N HIS A 33 -3.42 5.71 0.08
CA HIS A 33 -3.71 7.07 -0.36
C HIS A 33 -4.21 7.14 -1.81
N GLY A 34 -4.75 8.28 -2.20
CA GLY A 34 -5.26 8.53 -3.54
C GLY A 34 -4.18 8.98 -4.53
N MET A 35 -4.60 9.22 -5.77
CA MET A 35 -3.73 9.75 -6.82
C MET A 35 -3.29 11.18 -6.47
N ALA A 36 -2.05 11.53 -6.84
CA ALA A 36 -1.45 12.84 -6.60
C ALA A 36 -1.41 13.28 -5.12
N GLU A 37 -1.43 12.31 -4.21
CA GLU A 37 -1.24 12.51 -2.77
C GLU A 37 0.07 11.88 -2.30
N HIS A 38 0.26 11.85 -0.99
CA HIS A 38 1.32 11.13 -0.31
C HIS A 38 0.90 10.81 1.13
N ILE A 39 1.54 9.82 1.73
CA ILE A 39 1.10 9.30 3.03
C ILE A 39 1.22 10.32 4.17
N ALA A 40 2.15 11.25 4.12
CA ALA A 40 2.32 12.25 5.18
C ALA A 40 1.13 13.21 5.33
N ARG A 41 0.25 13.33 4.32
CA ARG A 41 -1.01 14.09 4.42
C ARG A 41 -1.95 13.54 5.49
N TYR A 42 -1.77 12.29 5.87
CA TYR A 42 -2.62 11.59 6.84
C TYR A 42 -2.10 11.69 8.28
N ASP A 43 -1.09 12.52 8.56
CA ASP A 43 -0.47 12.62 9.88
C ASP A 43 -1.48 12.92 10.99
N GLU A 44 -2.36 13.90 10.80
CA GLU A 44 -3.39 14.26 11.78
C GLU A 44 -4.39 13.11 12.00
N PHE A 45 -4.86 12.50 10.92
CA PHE A 45 -5.77 11.36 10.98
C PHE A 45 -5.12 10.14 11.65
N ALA A 46 -3.87 9.86 11.33
CA ALA A 46 -3.12 8.77 11.94
C ALA A 46 -2.94 8.98 13.46
N ARG A 47 -2.61 10.20 13.89
CA ARG A 47 -2.51 10.54 15.31
C ARG A 47 -3.84 10.41 16.03
N TYR A 48 -4.94 10.79 15.39
CA TYR A 48 -6.27 10.54 15.93
C TYR A 48 -6.53 9.04 16.12
N LEU A 49 -6.22 8.21 15.13
CA LEU A 49 -6.36 6.76 15.23
C LEU A 49 -5.45 6.18 16.33
N ASN A 50 -4.23 6.68 16.51
CA ASN A 50 -3.38 6.31 17.63
C ASN A 50 -4.07 6.57 18.97
N SER A 51 -4.73 7.72 19.13
CA SER A 51 -5.47 8.05 20.34
C SER A 51 -6.66 7.12 20.61
N ARG A 52 -7.11 6.39 19.59
CA ARG A 52 -8.20 5.40 19.69
C ARG A 52 -7.71 3.96 19.79
N GLY A 53 -6.41 3.73 19.85
CA GLY A 53 -5.81 2.42 20.06
C GLY A 53 -5.44 1.68 18.77
N TYR A 54 -5.23 2.39 17.68
CA TYR A 54 -4.81 1.81 16.40
C TYR A 54 -3.39 2.24 16.03
N ILE A 55 -2.56 1.27 15.67
CA ILE A 55 -1.32 1.54 14.93
C ILE A 55 -1.72 1.93 13.52
N VAL A 56 -0.98 2.85 12.92
CA VAL A 56 -1.22 3.28 11.53
C VAL A 56 0.04 3.14 10.73
N GLU A 57 -0.06 2.55 9.56
CA GLU A 57 1.01 2.50 8.56
C GLU A 57 0.44 2.72 7.16
N GLY A 58 1.28 3.20 6.29
CA GLY A 58 0.98 3.34 4.87
C GLY A 58 2.24 3.67 4.09
N ASP A 59 2.17 3.49 2.79
CA ASP A 59 3.28 3.80 1.88
C ASP A 59 3.05 5.10 1.12
N ASP A 60 4.11 5.61 0.52
CA ASP A 60 4.01 6.44 -0.66
C ASP A 60 4.02 5.52 -1.87
N HIS A 61 2.90 5.43 -2.59
CA HIS A 61 2.77 4.55 -3.76
C HIS A 61 3.85 4.84 -4.81
N ARG A 62 4.12 3.88 -5.68
CA ARG A 62 4.96 4.10 -6.87
C ARG A 62 4.50 5.36 -7.60
N ALA A 63 5.41 6.14 -8.13
CA ALA A 63 5.19 7.43 -8.78
C ALA A 63 4.70 8.55 -7.83
N HIS A 64 4.75 8.34 -6.52
CA HIS A 64 4.28 9.30 -5.51
C HIS A 64 5.28 9.51 -4.38
N GLY A 65 5.15 10.65 -3.71
CA GLY A 65 5.81 10.99 -2.46
C GLY A 65 7.32 10.74 -2.46
N LEU A 66 7.82 10.17 -1.37
CA LEU A 66 9.24 9.88 -1.19
C LEU A 66 9.71 8.63 -1.94
N THR A 67 8.79 7.76 -2.37
CA THR A 67 9.14 6.57 -3.18
C THR A 67 9.72 6.99 -4.52
N ASP A 68 9.12 7.96 -5.18
CA ASP A 68 9.53 8.46 -6.50
C ASP A 68 9.56 9.99 -6.54
N LYS A 69 10.17 10.64 -5.56
CA LYS A 69 10.21 12.11 -5.44
C LYS A 69 10.75 12.84 -6.68
N ASP A 70 11.64 12.19 -7.43
CA ASP A 70 12.24 12.74 -8.65
C ASP A 70 11.53 12.27 -9.93
N ALA A 71 10.47 11.44 -9.80
CA ALA A 71 9.74 10.84 -10.90
C ALA A 71 8.22 10.79 -10.64
N LEU A 72 7.69 11.83 -10.02
CA LEU A 72 6.26 11.93 -9.69
C LEU A 72 5.38 11.77 -10.93
N GLY A 73 4.37 10.90 -10.83
CA GLY A 73 3.44 10.64 -11.91
C GLY A 73 4.00 9.79 -13.06
N LEU A 74 5.25 9.36 -13.00
CA LEU A 74 5.86 8.52 -14.02
C LEU A 74 5.74 7.04 -13.63
N ALA A 75 5.09 6.27 -14.50
CA ALA A 75 4.77 4.86 -14.21
C ALA A 75 6.00 3.93 -14.13
N GLY A 76 7.12 4.32 -14.71
CA GLY A 76 8.28 3.44 -14.82
C GLY A 76 8.00 2.24 -15.74
N ASN A 77 8.58 1.09 -15.41
CA ASN A 77 8.39 -0.16 -16.17
C ASN A 77 7.20 -0.96 -15.63
N GLY A 78 6.38 -1.49 -16.55
CA GLY A 78 5.26 -2.37 -16.24
C GLY A 78 3.95 -1.66 -15.94
N ASP A 79 3.01 -2.41 -15.40
CA ASP A 79 1.69 -1.92 -15.02
C ASP A 79 1.72 -1.29 -13.64
N LEU A 80 1.62 0.03 -13.59
CA LEU A 80 1.67 0.79 -12.34
C LEU A 80 0.56 0.39 -11.37
N PHE A 81 -0.65 0.21 -11.87
CA PHE A 81 -1.79 -0.18 -11.04
C PHE A 81 -1.59 -1.57 -10.43
N GLU A 82 -1.27 -2.55 -11.25
CA GLU A 82 -1.09 -3.93 -10.78
C GLU A 82 0.10 -4.07 -9.82
N ASN A 83 1.20 -3.36 -10.11
CA ASN A 83 2.36 -3.33 -9.24
C ASN A 83 2.05 -2.69 -7.89
N THR A 84 1.29 -1.59 -7.88
CA THR A 84 0.85 -0.93 -6.63
C THR A 84 -0.08 -1.84 -5.82
N VAL A 85 -1.04 -2.52 -6.45
CA VAL A 85 -1.90 -3.51 -5.78
C VAL A 85 -1.06 -4.61 -5.13
N ARG A 86 -0.03 -5.06 -5.80
CA ARG A 86 0.88 -6.08 -5.27
C ARG A 86 1.67 -5.56 -4.08
N ASP A 87 2.21 -4.36 -4.18
CA ASP A 87 2.92 -3.71 -3.08
C ASP A 87 2.03 -3.60 -1.83
N GLU A 88 0.79 -3.15 -2.00
CA GLU A 88 -0.18 -3.04 -0.90
C GLU A 88 -0.48 -4.39 -0.23
N ARG A 89 -0.59 -5.44 -1.00
CA ARG A 89 -0.79 -6.79 -0.46
C ARG A 89 0.41 -7.31 0.30
N ASP A 90 1.60 -7.09 -0.25
CA ASP A 90 2.85 -7.50 0.39
C ASP A 90 3.08 -6.70 1.67
N LEU A 91 2.74 -5.40 1.67
CA LEU A 91 2.75 -4.56 2.87
C LEU A 91 1.74 -5.08 3.91
N THR A 92 0.52 -5.41 3.52
CA THR A 92 -0.48 -6.00 4.44
C THR A 92 0.05 -7.27 5.10
N ALA A 93 0.68 -8.15 4.33
CA ALA A 93 1.27 -9.39 4.86
C ALA A 93 2.40 -9.11 5.86
N MET A 94 3.24 -8.13 5.55
CA MET A 94 4.32 -7.70 6.45
C MET A 94 3.77 -7.13 7.76
N LEU A 95 2.73 -6.30 7.72
CA LEU A 95 2.09 -5.73 8.90
C LEU A 95 1.47 -6.79 9.80
N LYS A 96 0.80 -7.76 9.21
CA LYS A 96 0.24 -8.91 9.96
C LYS A 96 1.32 -9.71 10.68
N ALA A 97 2.45 -9.94 10.03
CA ALA A 97 3.58 -10.65 10.61
C ALA A 97 4.27 -9.83 11.71
N ARG A 98 4.47 -8.52 11.49
CA ARG A 98 5.15 -7.63 12.43
C ARG A 98 4.41 -7.45 13.74
N TYR A 99 3.10 -7.23 13.68
CA TYR A 99 2.31 -6.85 14.85
C TYR A 99 1.45 -7.99 15.43
N SER A 100 1.24 -9.06 14.70
CA SER A 100 0.31 -10.14 15.08
C SER A 100 -1.10 -9.63 15.43
N LEU A 101 -1.57 -8.63 14.70
CA LEU A 101 -2.85 -7.96 14.87
C LEU A 101 -3.65 -7.97 13.57
N PRO A 102 -4.97 -7.82 13.66
CA PRO A 102 -5.79 -7.58 12.46
C PRO A 102 -5.32 -6.33 11.72
N VAL A 103 -5.35 -6.36 10.39
CA VAL A 103 -5.06 -5.20 9.53
C VAL A 103 -6.35 -4.74 8.87
N ILE A 104 -6.67 -3.46 9.08
CA ILE A 104 -7.83 -2.78 8.51
C ILE A 104 -7.32 -1.90 7.36
N LEU A 105 -7.86 -2.11 6.16
CA LEU A 105 -7.51 -1.30 5.00
C LEU A 105 -8.40 -0.06 4.92
N PHE A 106 -7.78 1.11 4.94
CA PHE A 106 -8.45 2.40 4.72
C PHE A 106 -7.96 2.99 3.38
N GLY A 107 -8.82 2.96 2.37
CA GLY A 107 -8.52 3.53 1.05
C GLY A 107 -9.30 4.82 0.82
N HIS A 108 -8.61 5.87 0.38
CA HIS A 108 -9.19 7.16 0.01
C HIS A 108 -9.12 7.36 -1.50
N SER A 109 -10.25 7.77 -2.14
CA SER A 109 -10.31 8.08 -3.56
C SER A 109 -9.80 6.92 -4.42
N TYR A 110 -8.79 7.13 -5.26
CA TYR A 110 -8.17 6.08 -6.09
C TYR A 110 -7.55 4.96 -5.26
N GLY A 111 -7.11 5.23 -4.03
CA GLY A 111 -6.64 4.23 -3.07
C GLY A 111 -7.72 3.20 -2.72
N SER A 112 -9.00 3.56 -2.76
CA SER A 112 -10.10 2.62 -2.56
C SER A 112 -10.21 1.58 -3.67
N VAL A 113 -9.75 1.92 -4.88
CA VAL A 113 -9.70 1.00 -6.03
C VAL A 113 -8.59 -0.04 -5.81
N TYR A 114 -7.41 0.37 -5.37
CA TYR A 114 -6.33 -0.55 -5.00
C TYR A 114 -6.77 -1.54 -3.92
N ARG A 115 -7.41 -1.03 -2.88
CA ARG A 115 -7.96 -1.82 -1.78
C ARG A 115 -8.97 -2.85 -2.23
N SER A 116 -9.83 -2.49 -3.19
CA SER A 116 -10.93 -3.32 -3.69
C SER A 116 -10.52 -4.26 -4.82
N ALA A 117 -9.29 -4.13 -5.35
CA ALA A 117 -8.83 -4.96 -6.44
C ALA A 117 -8.88 -6.45 -6.06
N PRO A 118 -9.57 -7.28 -6.85
CA PRO A 118 -9.67 -8.70 -6.56
C PRO A 118 -8.30 -9.36 -6.57
N ALA A 119 -8.14 -10.41 -5.75
CA ALA A 119 -6.99 -11.28 -5.82
C ALA A 119 -7.02 -12.06 -7.14
N GLN A 120 -6.75 -11.39 -8.25
CA GLN A 120 -6.62 -12.07 -9.52
C GLN A 120 -5.38 -12.95 -9.45
N SER A 121 -5.61 -14.26 -9.43
CA SER A 121 -4.50 -15.18 -9.56
C SER A 121 -3.89 -14.94 -10.95
N ARG A 122 -2.57 -14.78 -11.03
CA ARG A 122 -1.83 -14.70 -12.31
C ARG A 122 -2.17 -15.87 -13.25
N ARG A 123 -2.73 -16.94 -12.72
CA ARG A 123 -3.24 -18.09 -13.46
C ARG A 123 -4.41 -17.74 -14.36
N ALA A 124 -5.37 -16.92 -13.87
CA ALA A 124 -6.55 -16.54 -14.67
C ALA A 124 -6.21 -15.55 -15.80
N LEU A 125 -5.26 -14.63 -15.56
CA LEU A 125 -4.78 -13.70 -16.59
C LEU A 125 -3.95 -14.40 -17.68
N ARG A 126 -3.08 -15.33 -17.30
CA ARG A 126 -2.32 -16.14 -18.27
C ARG A 126 -3.25 -17.00 -19.13
N GLN A 127 -4.32 -17.54 -18.55
CA GLN A 127 -5.31 -18.34 -19.28
C GLN A 127 -6.05 -17.49 -20.32
N ARG A 128 -6.50 -16.28 -19.93
CA ARG A 128 -7.20 -15.35 -20.86
C ARG A 128 -6.33 -14.85 -22.01
N VAL A 129 -5.04 -14.67 -21.79
CA VAL A 129 -4.09 -14.27 -22.84
C VAL A 129 -3.81 -15.44 -23.78
N HIS A 130 -3.75 -16.67 -23.26
CA HIS A 130 -3.55 -17.88 -24.09
C HIS A 130 -4.76 -18.15 -24.98
N ASP A 131 -5.98 -18.04 -24.40
CA ASP A 131 -7.24 -18.28 -25.13
C ASP A 131 -7.50 -17.23 -26.23
N ARG A 132 -6.97 -16.01 -26.10
CA ARG A 132 -7.06 -14.97 -27.14
C ARG A 132 -6.06 -15.17 -28.30
N ARG A 133 -4.97 -15.91 -28.08
CA ARG A 133 -4.00 -16.24 -29.12
C ARG A 133 -4.34 -17.53 -29.89
N ALA A 134 -5.29 -18.31 -29.39
CA ALA A 134 -5.75 -19.57 -29.98
C ALA A 134 -7.04 -19.43 -30.83
N ARG A 135 -7.50 -18.17 -31.03
CA ARG A 135 -8.60 -17.81 -31.95
C ARG A 135 -8.03 -16.87 -33.01
#